data_757402d6a490d1806e3db7fd5c44cafe
#
_entry.id   757402d6a490d1806e3db7fd5c44cafe
#
_cell.length_a   1.000
_cell.length_b   1.000
_cell.length_c   1.000
_cell.angle_alpha   90.00
_cell.angle_beta   90.00
_cell.angle_gamma   90.00
#
_symmetry.space_group_name_H-M   'P 1'
#
loop_
_entity.id
_entity.type
_entity.pdbx_description
1 polymer ?
#
loop_
_entity_poly.entity_id
_entity_poly.type
_entity_poly.pdbx_seq_one_letter_code
_entity_poly.pdbx_strand_id
1 'polypeptide(L)'
;MKTIGDKLDSFRIIGVKPGFTLAEENGVSAFEDITESTFPGKWKVIYFYPKDFSSVCPTEIVGFDALAEAFEERDAILLGGSSDNEHVKLAWRREQNELARIQHHQFADTSGSLIDQLGIRERSQGVALRATLIVDPDNVIQHISVN
;
A
#
# COMPACT_ATOMS: atom_id res chain seq x y z
N MET A 1 -11.20 15.95 -5.18
CA MET A 1 -10.59 15.03 -4.21
C MET A 1 -11.64 14.05 -3.71
N LYS A 2 -11.28 12.79 -3.65
CA LYS A 2 -12.18 11.75 -3.18
C LYS A 2 -12.20 11.67 -1.66
N THR A 3 -13.37 11.43 -1.08
CA THR A 3 -13.54 11.28 0.36
C THR A 3 -14.62 10.22 0.68
N ILE A 4 -15.03 10.13 1.93
CA ILE A 4 -16.03 9.14 2.38
C ILE A 4 -17.28 9.22 1.51
N GLY A 5 -17.76 8.07 1.05
CA GLY A 5 -18.92 7.96 0.17
C GLY A 5 -18.58 8.03 -1.31
N ASP A 6 -17.38 8.46 -1.68
CA ASP A 6 -16.97 8.50 -3.07
C ASP A 6 -16.40 7.14 -3.51
N LYS A 7 -16.63 6.82 -4.76
CA LYS A 7 -16.02 5.65 -5.40
C LYS A 7 -14.64 6.04 -5.91
N LEU A 8 -13.64 5.18 -5.67
CA LEU A 8 -12.31 5.37 -6.22
C LEU A 8 -12.37 5.35 -7.76
N ASP A 9 -11.64 6.27 -8.38
CA ASP A 9 -11.42 6.21 -9.82
C ASP A 9 -10.53 5.02 -10.15
N SER A 10 -10.60 4.54 -11.37
CA SER A 10 -9.72 3.48 -11.85
C SER A 10 -8.27 3.88 -11.68
N PHE A 11 -7.46 2.95 -11.20
CA PHE A 11 -6.04 3.17 -11.05
C PHE A 11 -5.27 1.90 -11.43
N ARG A 12 -3.99 2.06 -11.71
CA ARG A 12 -3.07 0.95 -11.95
C ARG A 12 -1.72 1.33 -11.35
N ILE A 13 -1.28 0.56 -10.39
CA ILE A 13 -0.01 0.77 -9.70
C ILE A 13 0.76 -0.54 -9.63
N ILE A 14 2.06 -0.45 -9.44
CA ILE A 14 2.90 -1.63 -9.27
C ILE A 14 2.88 -2.04 -7.82
N GLY A 15 2.57 -3.32 -7.57
CA GLY A 15 2.65 -3.92 -6.26
C GLY A 15 3.89 -4.75 -6.10
N VAL A 16 4.27 -4.98 -4.85
CA VAL A 16 5.35 -5.89 -4.45
C VAL A 16 4.73 -6.97 -3.58
N LYS A 17 4.81 -8.21 -4.05
CA LYS A 17 4.21 -9.36 -3.38
C LYS A 17 4.87 -9.63 -2.03
N PRO A 18 4.13 -10.20 -1.07
CA PRO A 18 4.71 -10.62 0.21
C PRO A 18 5.83 -11.64 0.02
N GLY A 19 6.84 -11.57 0.89
CA GLY A 19 7.88 -12.58 0.94
C GLY A 19 9.04 -12.42 -0.03
N PHE A 20 8.91 -11.56 -1.04
CA PHE A 20 10.00 -11.31 -1.99
C PHE A 20 10.97 -10.27 -1.46
N THR A 21 12.27 -10.50 -1.68
CA THR A 21 13.33 -9.52 -1.43
C THR A 21 14.13 -9.19 -2.69
N LEU A 22 13.98 -10.02 -3.73
CA LEU A 22 14.58 -9.82 -5.04
C LEU A 22 13.48 -9.66 -6.08
N ALA A 23 13.79 -8.97 -7.18
CA ALA A 23 12.82 -8.72 -8.25
C ALA A 23 12.26 -10.01 -8.87
N GLU A 24 13.06 -11.08 -8.85
CA GLU A 24 12.64 -12.39 -9.33
C GLU A 24 13.24 -13.46 -8.43
N GLU A 25 12.41 -14.45 -8.05
CA GLU A 25 12.82 -15.58 -7.24
C GLU A 25 12.17 -16.84 -7.78
N ASN A 26 12.97 -17.87 -8.07
CA ASN A 26 12.50 -19.15 -8.62
C ASN A 26 11.66 -18.98 -9.89
N GLY A 27 12.04 -18.03 -10.76
CA GLY A 27 11.33 -17.77 -12.00
C GLY A 27 10.03 -16.96 -11.85
N VAL A 28 9.73 -16.48 -10.64
CA VAL A 28 8.50 -15.72 -10.36
C VAL A 28 8.87 -14.27 -10.04
N SER A 29 8.17 -13.32 -10.69
CA SER A 29 8.36 -11.90 -10.42
C SER A 29 7.82 -11.49 -9.06
N ALA A 30 8.55 -10.62 -8.36
CA ALA A 30 8.09 -10.00 -7.13
C ALA A 30 6.98 -8.98 -7.38
N PHE A 31 6.85 -8.50 -8.62
CA PHE A 31 5.96 -7.41 -8.96
C PHE A 31 4.61 -7.91 -9.49
N GLU A 32 3.59 -7.12 -9.28
CA GLU A 32 2.23 -7.39 -9.75
C GLU A 32 1.56 -6.07 -10.08
N ASP A 33 0.59 -6.11 -11.00
CA ASP A 33 -0.27 -4.95 -11.23
C ASP A 33 -1.38 -4.97 -10.19
N ILE A 34 -1.61 -3.83 -9.55
CA ILE A 34 -2.73 -3.65 -8.62
C ILE A 34 -3.65 -2.58 -9.20
N THR A 35 -4.91 -2.95 -9.40
CA THR A 35 -5.98 -2.07 -9.85
C THR A 35 -7.11 -2.12 -8.83
N GLU A 36 -8.14 -1.30 -9.02
CA GLU A 36 -9.36 -1.34 -8.21
C GLU A 36 -10.10 -2.67 -8.32
N SER A 37 -9.77 -3.48 -9.33
CA SER A 37 -10.42 -4.78 -9.59
C SER A 37 -9.57 -5.99 -9.23
N THR A 38 -8.34 -5.78 -8.74
CA THR A 38 -7.41 -6.90 -8.48
C THR A 38 -7.92 -7.83 -7.38
N PHE A 39 -8.64 -7.30 -6.40
CA PHE A 39 -9.13 -8.09 -5.26
C PHE A 39 -10.66 -8.04 -5.22
N PRO A 40 -11.35 -8.72 -6.17
CA PRO A 40 -12.82 -8.64 -6.25
C PRO A 40 -13.49 -9.24 -5.01
N GLY A 41 -14.57 -8.61 -4.56
CA GLY A 41 -15.33 -9.06 -3.41
C GLY A 41 -14.67 -8.80 -2.06
N LYS A 42 -13.52 -8.15 -2.04
CA LYS A 42 -12.76 -7.89 -0.81
C LYS A 42 -12.86 -6.44 -0.39
N TRP A 43 -12.92 -6.21 0.91
CA TRP A 43 -12.62 -4.91 1.49
C TRP A 43 -11.13 -4.65 1.35
N LYS A 44 -10.74 -3.38 1.28
CA LYS A 44 -9.34 -2.98 1.20
C LYS A 44 -9.02 -2.02 2.33
N VAL A 45 -8.00 -2.35 3.09
CA VAL A 45 -7.39 -1.42 4.05
C VAL A 45 -6.12 -0.92 3.39
N ILE A 46 -6.10 0.34 3.02
CA ILE A 46 -5.01 0.96 2.27
C ILE A 46 -4.36 2.02 3.15
N TYR A 47 -3.07 1.89 3.43
CA TYR A 47 -2.37 2.91 4.17
C TYR A 47 -1.22 3.48 3.36
N PHE A 48 -0.93 4.76 3.59
CA PHE A 48 0.15 5.50 2.96
C PHE A 48 1.14 5.97 4.01
N TYR A 49 2.40 5.94 3.67
CA TYR A 49 3.47 6.53 4.47
C TYR A 49 4.36 7.38 3.56
N PRO A 50 5.11 8.38 4.12
CA PRO A 50 5.81 9.35 3.27
C PRO A 50 6.96 8.80 2.45
N LYS A 51 7.84 8.03 3.08
CA LYS A 51 9.11 7.62 2.45
C LYS A 51 9.57 6.26 2.92
N ASP A 52 10.06 5.46 1.97
CA ASP A 52 10.83 4.26 2.28
C ASP A 52 12.18 4.66 2.89
N PHE A 53 12.81 3.76 3.59
CA PHE A 53 14.10 3.98 4.25
C PHE A 53 14.07 5.07 5.35
N SER A 54 12.92 5.34 5.94
CA SER A 54 12.83 6.21 7.11
C SER A 54 12.93 5.41 8.41
N SER A 55 13.22 6.08 9.52
CA SER A 55 13.36 5.42 10.81
C SER A 55 12.02 5.07 11.47
N VAL A 56 10.94 5.72 11.07
CA VAL A 56 9.61 5.55 11.67
C VAL A 56 8.73 4.57 10.89
N CYS A 57 8.78 4.64 9.56
CA CYS A 57 7.89 3.85 8.71
C CYS A 57 8.01 2.33 8.84
N PRO A 58 9.20 1.73 9.11
CA PRO A 58 9.27 0.28 9.31
C PRO A 58 8.41 -0.21 10.46
N THR A 59 8.36 0.56 11.55
CA THR A 59 7.52 0.23 12.72
C THR A 59 6.05 0.24 12.35
N GLU A 60 5.61 1.22 11.55
CA GLU A 60 4.23 1.30 11.07
C GLU A 60 3.87 0.10 10.18
N ILE A 61 4.75 -0.24 9.25
CA ILE A 61 4.53 -1.37 8.33
C ILE A 61 4.40 -2.68 9.11
N VAL A 62 5.29 -2.92 10.06
CA VAL A 62 5.26 -4.12 10.90
C VAL A 62 4.01 -4.13 11.77
N GLY A 63 3.61 -2.96 12.29
CA GLY A 63 2.39 -2.84 13.09
C GLY A 63 1.14 -3.20 12.31
N PHE A 64 1.02 -2.72 11.07
CA PHE A 64 -0.07 -3.11 10.19
C PHE A 64 -0.01 -4.60 9.84
N ASP A 65 1.19 -5.11 9.56
CA ASP A 65 1.36 -6.51 9.19
C ASP A 65 0.88 -7.49 10.27
N ALA A 66 1.04 -7.13 11.53
CA ALA A 66 0.54 -7.91 12.64
C ALA A 66 -0.99 -8.11 12.59
N LEU A 67 -1.71 -7.23 11.87
CA LEU A 67 -3.15 -7.29 11.70
C LEU A 67 -3.59 -7.95 10.40
N ALA A 68 -2.65 -8.29 9.51
CA ALA A 68 -2.96 -8.77 8.17
C ALA A 68 -3.84 -10.03 8.19
N GLU A 69 -3.54 -10.98 9.06
CA GLU A 69 -4.32 -12.22 9.20
C GLU A 69 -5.74 -11.93 9.69
N ALA A 70 -5.90 -11.03 10.65
CA ALA A 70 -7.21 -10.65 11.17
C ALA A 70 -8.07 -9.96 10.10
N PHE A 71 -7.45 -9.14 9.25
CA PHE A 71 -8.14 -8.54 8.10
C PHE A 71 -8.57 -9.61 7.10
N GLU A 72 -7.69 -10.55 6.80
CA GLU A 72 -7.98 -11.63 5.85
C GLU A 72 -9.17 -12.48 6.32
N GLU A 73 -9.26 -12.76 7.61
CA GLU A 73 -10.39 -13.47 8.20
C GLU A 73 -11.73 -12.74 8.04
N ARG A 74 -11.67 -11.43 7.78
CA ARG A 74 -12.84 -10.56 7.55
C ARG A 74 -13.02 -10.18 6.09
N ASP A 75 -12.46 -10.94 5.18
CA ASP A 75 -12.48 -10.68 3.73
C ASP A 75 -11.93 -9.30 3.37
N ALA A 76 -10.86 -8.88 4.04
CA ALA A 76 -10.17 -7.63 3.77
C ALA A 76 -8.72 -7.88 3.36
N ILE A 77 -8.24 -7.09 2.40
CA ILE A 77 -6.85 -7.10 1.95
C ILE A 77 -6.16 -5.86 2.50
N LEU A 78 -4.96 -6.04 3.02
CA LEU A 78 -4.12 -4.94 3.49
C LEU A 78 -3.13 -4.54 2.40
N LEU A 79 -3.11 -3.25 2.05
CA LEU A 79 -2.21 -2.68 1.05
C LEU A 79 -1.50 -1.48 1.67
N GLY A 80 -0.18 -1.50 1.66
CA GLY A 80 0.61 -0.38 2.20
C GLY A 80 1.58 0.18 1.18
N GLY A 81 1.72 1.49 1.11
CA GLY A 81 2.61 2.05 0.13
C GLY A 81 2.99 3.51 0.30
N SER A 82 3.82 3.95 -0.62
CA SER A 82 4.34 5.31 -0.71
C SER A 82 4.53 5.68 -2.19
N SER A 83 5.02 6.88 -2.44
CA SER A 83 5.38 7.30 -3.79
C SER A 83 6.74 6.76 -4.27
N ASP A 84 7.50 6.11 -3.41
CA ASP A 84 8.75 5.47 -3.81
C ASP A 84 8.47 4.24 -4.67
N ASN A 85 9.41 3.92 -5.56
CA ASN A 85 9.20 2.86 -6.54
C ASN A 85 9.32 1.46 -5.93
N GLU A 86 8.94 0.46 -6.73
CA GLU A 86 8.90 -0.94 -6.35
C GLU A 86 10.30 -1.52 -6.04
N HIS A 87 11.32 -1.06 -6.72
CA HIS A 87 12.70 -1.52 -6.49
C HIS A 87 13.23 -1.01 -5.14
N VAL A 88 12.87 0.20 -4.75
CA VAL A 88 13.22 0.76 -3.45
C VAL A 88 12.62 -0.08 -2.32
N LYS A 89 11.38 -0.55 -2.50
CA LYS A 89 10.73 -1.40 -1.50
C LYS A 89 11.44 -2.73 -1.32
N LEU A 90 11.88 -3.36 -2.39
CA LEU A 90 12.67 -4.60 -2.30
C LEU A 90 14.00 -4.37 -1.61
N ALA A 91 14.71 -3.28 -1.96
CA ALA A 91 15.96 -2.93 -1.33
C ALA A 91 15.79 -2.72 0.18
N TRP A 92 14.71 -2.08 0.59
CA TRP A 92 14.43 -1.86 2.01
C TRP A 92 14.16 -3.16 2.75
N ARG A 93 13.46 -4.11 2.11
CA ARG A 93 13.26 -5.45 2.68
C ARG A 93 14.59 -6.19 2.90
N ARG A 94 15.58 -6.00 2.02
CA ARG A 94 16.90 -6.58 2.19
C ARG A 94 17.68 -5.95 3.34
N GLU A 95 17.48 -4.64 3.58
CA GLU A 95 18.15 -3.90 4.66
C GLU A 95 17.51 -4.15 6.03
N GLN A 96 16.20 -4.36 6.08
CA GLN A 96 15.42 -4.50 7.31
C GLN A 96 14.76 -5.87 7.36
N ASN A 97 15.30 -6.77 8.18
CA ASN A 97 14.82 -8.15 8.27
C ASN A 97 13.32 -8.26 8.59
N GLU A 98 12.80 -7.39 9.45
CA GLU A 98 11.40 -7.40 9.80
C GLU A 98 10.50 -7.09 8.60
N LEU A 99 10.97 -6.32 7.63
CA LEU A 99 10.21 -6.02 6.41
C LEU A 99 10.24 -7.19 5.42
N ALA A 100 11.29 -8.01 5.44
CA ALA A 100 11.37 -9.18 4.56
C ALA A 100 10.30 -10.23 4.88
N ARG A 101 9.72 -10.18 6.07
CA ARG A 101 8.76 -11.18 6.57
C ARG A 101 7.31 -10.73 6.48
N ILE A 102 7.04 -9.52 5.97
CA ILE A 102 5.66 -9.02 5.91
C ILE A 102 4.81 -9.89 4.99
N GLN A 103 3.55 -10.04 5.38
CA GLN A 103 2.58 -10.90 4.71
C GLN A 103 1.54 -10.13 3.90
N HIS A 104 1.65 -8.81 3.84
CA HIS A 104 0.74 -8.00 3.04
C HIS A 104 1.46 -7.42 1.82
N HIS A 105 0.66 -7.02 0.84
CA HIS A 105 1.17 -6.41 -0.39
C HIS A 105 1.60 -4.97 -0.13
N GLN A 106 2.69 -4.56 -0.76
CA GLN A 106 3.08 -3.16 -0.81
C GLN A 106 2.82 -2.62 -2.21
N PHE A 107 2.63 -1.31 -2.32
CA PHE A 107 2.43 -0.67 -3.62
C PHE A 107 3.32 0.55 -3.78
N ALA A 108 3.60 0.88 -5.04
CA ALA A 108 4.37 2.04 -5.45
C ALA A 108 3.44 2.98 -6.24
N ASP A 109 3.00 4.06 -5.62
CA ASP A 109 2.21 5.09 -6.29
C ASP A 109 3.13 6.16 -6.86
N THR A 110 4.03 5.74 -7.74
CA THR A 110 5.12 6.57 -8.26
C THR A 110 4.62 7.80 -9.01
N SER A 111 3.54 7.65 -9.77
CA SER A 111 2.94 8.78 -10.48
C SER A 111 2.15 9.71 -9.54
N GLY A 112 1.81 9.24 -8.35
CA GLY A 112 0.96 9.96 -7.42
C GLY A 112 -0.53 9.89 -7.75
N SER A 113 -0.95 8.99 -8.63
CA SER A 113 -2.35 8.93 -9.07
C SER A 113 -3.34 8.70 -7.92
N LEU A 114 -3.03 7.79 -6.99
CA LEU A 114 -3.85 7.57 -5.80
C LEU A 114 -3.72 8.73 -4.81
N ILE A 115 -2.51 9.17 -4.55
CA ILE A 115 -2.22 10.27 -3.65
C ILE A 115 -3.00 11.52 -4.06
N ASP A 116 -3.02 11.82 -5.36
CA ASP A 116 -3.67 13.02 -5.89
C ASP A 116 -5.19 12.92 -5.86
N GLN A 117 -5.77 11.75 -6.21
CA GLN A 117 -7.23 11.64 -6.15
C GLN A 117 -7.77 11.73 -4.71
N LEU A 118 -6.96 11.34 -3.73
CA LEU A 118 -7.32 11.40 -2.31
C LEU A 118 -6.97 12.74 -1.65
N GLY A 119 -6.19 13.57 -2.34
CA GLY A 119 -5.78 14.87 -1.80
C GLY A 119 -4.83 14.78 -0.62
N ILE A 120 -3.99 13.76 -0.58
CA ILE A 120 -3.08 13.50 0.55
C ILE A 120 -1.60 13.73 0.21
N ARG A 121 -1.32 14.61 -0.75
CA ARG A 121 0.07 14.96 -1.07
C ARG A 121 0.57 16.04 -0.12
N GLU A 122 1.72 15.78 0.52
CA GLU A 122 2.43 16.80 1.31
C GLU A 122 3.09 17.78 0.31
N ARG A 123 2.79 19.06 0.44
CA ARG A 123 3.10 20.06 -0.59
C ARG A 123 4.58 20.37 -0.75
N SER A 124 5.34 20.39 0.34
CA SER A 124 6.74 20.81 0.28
C SER A 124 7.66 19.73 -0.32
N GLN A 125 7.37 18.48 -0.08
CA GLN A 125 8.20 17.35 -0.54
C GLN A 125 7.54 16.50 -1.62
N GLY A 126 6.24 16.68 -1.88
CA GLY A 126 5.51 15.93 -2.89
C GLY A 126 5.23 14.48 -2.53
N VAL A 127 5.50 14.06 -1.31
CA VAL A 127 5.25 12.69 -0.83
C VAL A 127 3.86 12.56 -0.24
N ALA A 128 3.44 11.33 0.04
CA ALA A 128 2.16 11.10 0.69
C ALA A 128 2.18 11.57 2.15
N LEU A 129 1.05 12.10 2.61
CA LEU A 129 0.78 12.22 4.05
C LEU A 129 0.50 10.81 4.59
N ARG A 130 0.69 10.62 5.90
CA ARG A 130 0.24 9.39 6.54
C ARG A 130 -1.27 9.34 6.52
N ALA A 131 -1.81 8.32 5.87
CA ALA A 131 -3.25 8.19 5.71
C ALA A 131 -3.65 6.73 5.73
N THR A 132 -4.85 6.45 6.21
CA THR A 132 -5.43 5.11 6.19
C THR A 132 -6.85 5.20 5.65
N LEU A 133 -7.14 4.35 4.67
CA LEU A 133 -8.46 4.24 4.07
C LEU A 133 -9.02 2.85 4.30
N ILE A 134 -10.35 2.79 4.42
CA ILE A 134 -11.09 1.53 4.31
C ILE A 134 -12.03 1.69 3.13
N VAL A 135 -11.92 0.78 2.18
CA VAL A 135 -12.69 0.79 0.93
C VAL A 135 -13.47 -0.51 0.84
N ASP A 136 -14.77 -0.41 0.54
CA ASP A 136 -15.63 -1.59 0.47
C ASP A 136 -15.44 -2.36 -0.86
N PRO A 137 -16.08 -3.54 -1.01
CA PRO A 137 -15.96 -4.33 -2.24
C PRO A 137 -16.41 -3.62 -3.52
N ASP A 138 -17.24 -2.59 -3.40
CA ASP A 138 -17.69 -1.78 -4.54
C ASP A 138 -16.78 -0.58 -4.81
N ASN A 139 -15.62 -0.53 -4.15
CA ASN A 139 -14.62 0.54 -4.26
C ASN A 139 -15.10 1.89 -3.73
N VAL A 140 -16.06 1.90 -2.81
CA VAL A 140 -16.52 3.11 -2.14
C VAL A 140 -15.74 3.30 -0.85
N ILE A 141 -15.23 4.51 -0.63
CA ILE A 141 -14.47 4.86 0.57
C ILE A 141 -15.43 4.93 1.76
N GLN A 142 -15.19 4.10 2.76
CA GLN A 142 -16.00 4.04 3.99
C GLN A 142 -15.33 4.74 5.17
N HIS A 143 -14.02 4.90 5.12
CA HIS A 143 -13.26 5.55 6.18
C HIS A 143 -11.99 6.15 5.57
N ILE A 144 -11.59 7.31 6.06
CA ILE A 144 -10.30 7.93 5.76
C ILE A 144 -9.83 8.70 6.99
N SER A 145 -8.59 8.48 7.37
CA SER A 145 -7.92 9.29 8.39
C SER A 145 -6.57 9.73 7.86
N VAL A 146 -6.21 10.99 8.12
CA VAL A 146 -4.97 11.60 7.66
C VAL A 146 -4.29 12.28 8.85
N ASN A 147 -3.02 11.99 9.03
CA ASN A 147 -2.21 12.57 10.11
C ASN A 147 -1.18 13.56 9.59
#